data_2c802b9726a80787e59702aa8d581328
#
_entry.id   2c802b9726a80787e59702aa8d581328
#
_cell.length_a   1.000
_cell.length_b   1.000
_cell.length_c   1.000
_cell.angle_alpha   90.00
_cell.angle_beta   90.00
_cell.angle_gamma   90.00
#
_symmetry.space_group_name_H-M   'P 1'
#
loop_
_entity.id
_entity.type
_entity.pdbx_description
1 polymer ?
#
loop_
_entity_poly.entity_id
_entity_poly.type
_entity_poly.pdbx_seq_one_letter_code
_entity_poly.pdbx_strand_id
1 'polypeptide(L)'
;AEVSQMMLIGGGSLLYAGAPGTHVPDLTSAIMDTVASYTASVKAYARLSGDPEQHNIHPGHMFSLAVPCIVLGTPASIKRLSRAANHFARDASIVVLDKNGLKIEDFDDLPPWQGDSNETAQALHQIRQALPQYCDARLLIGGKTQRKSENNPDGYIGNFPGIVEEALYTLRANRPLFIAGGFGGAAALLARELGLGPDLPVPPEALAEINQCDAYRKAIDEIKNLFDYTRTGLNNDDHRHLVTTQRASELGALIAKGLSSLSVQHSNKG
;
A
#
# COMPACT_ATOMS: atom_id res chain seq x y z
N ALA A 1 1.00 -2.25 -11.38
CA ALA A 1 2.14 -2.70 -12.18
C ALA A 1 3.09 -1.55 -12.53
N GLU A 2 2.70 -0.55 -13.36
CA GLU A 2 3.60 0.53 -13.80
C GLU A 2 4.25 1.33 -12.66
N VAL A 3 3.48 1.76 -11.67
CA VAL A 3 4.03 2.47 -10.48
C VAL A 3 5.04 1.60 -9.76
N SER A 4 4.74 0.31 -9.57
CA SER A 4 5.66 -0.64 -8.94
C SER A 4 6.96 -0.79 -9.74
N GLN A 5 6.86 -0.88 -11.06
CA GLN A 5 8.02 -0.97 -11.93
C GLN A 5 8.90 0.28 -11.85
N MET A 6 8.30 1.46 -11.86
CA MET A 6 9.06 2.72 -11.77
C MET A 6 9.77 2.86 -10.42
N MET A 7 9.13 2.44 -9.33
CA MET A 7 9.76 2.43 -8.00
C MET A 7 10.97 1.52 -7.94
N LEU A 8 10.86 0.31 -8.52
CA LEU A 8 11.96 -0.65 -8.58
C LEU A 8 13.13 -0.13 -9.46
N ILE A 9 12.84 0.46 -10.61
CA ILE A 9 13.85 1.08 -11.49
C ILE A 9 14.58 2.21 -10.76
N GLY A 10 13.86 2.97 -9.94
CA GLY A 10 14.44 4.02 -9.10
C GLY A 10 15.25 3.53 -7.89
N GLY A 11 15.43 2.21 -7.73
CA GLY A 11 16.17 1.61 -6.61
C GLY A 11 15.38 1.56 -5.30
N GLY A 12 14.08 1.83 -5.33
CA GLY A 12 13.19 1.73 -4.18
C GLY A 12 12.77 0.29 -3.88
N SER A 13 12.40 0.04 -2.62
CA SER A 13 11.73 -1.19 -2.22
C SER A 13 10.23 -0.97 -2.09
N LEU A 14 9.45 -2.02 -2.35
CA LEU A 14 8.00 -1.97 -2.27
C LEU A 14 7.49 -2.88 -1.16
N LEU A 15 6.62 -2.34 -0.30
CA LEU A 15 5.78 -3.13 0.60
C LEU A 15 4.32 -3.00 0.14
N TYR A 16 3.72 -4.10 -0.25
CA TYR A 16 2.31 -4.18 -0.61
C TYR A 16 1.53 -4.96 0.45
N ALA A 17 0.48 -4.37 1.01
CA ALA A 17 -0.41 -5.05 1.96
C ALA A 17 -1.60 -5.66 1.20
N GLY A 18 -1.65 -6.99 1.12
CA GLY A 18 -2.69 -7.70 0.39
C GLY A 18 -2.58 -9.20 0.52
N ALA A 19 -3.35 -9.93 -0.26
CA ALA A 19 -3.26 -11.38 -0.37
C ALA A 19 -3.36 -11.81 -1.82
N PRO A 20 -2.71 -12.93 -2.22
CA PRO A 20 -2.95 -13.53 -3.52
C PRO A 20 -4.43 -13.88 -3.65
N GLY A 21 -5.08 -13.33 -4.68
CA GLY A 21 -6.51 -13.53 -4.91
C GLY A 21 -6.88 -14.95 -5.31
N THR A 22 -8.19 -15.21 -5.30
CA THR A 22 -8.75 -16.49 -5.77
C THR A 22 -9.06 -16.46 -7.27
N HIS A 23 -9.10 -15.27 -7.85
CA HIS A 23 -9.40 -15.03 -9.26
C HIS A 23 -8.19 -14.41 -9.96
N VAL A 24 -7.88 -14.89 -11.15
CA VAL A 24 -6.80 -14.36 -11.98
C VAL A 24 -7.44 -13.55 -13.13
N PRO A 25 -6.92 -12.34 -13.44
CA PRO A 25 -5.81 -11.64 -12.79
C PRO A 25 -6.26 -10.87 -11.54
N ASP A 26 -5.50 -10.93 -10.45
CA ASP A 26 -5.66 -10.03 -9.30
C ASP A 26 -4.48 -9.05 -9.22
N LEU A 27 -4.66 -7.94 -8.49
CA LEU A 27 -3.65 -6.89 -8.38
C LEU A 27 -2.35 -7.39 -7.74
N THR A 28 -2.46 -8.26 -6.73
CA THR A 28 -1.30 -8.83 -6.03
C THR A 28 -0.45 -9.66 -7.00
N SER A 29 -1.08 -10.57 -7.74
CA SER A 29 -0.39 -11.38 -8.77
C SER A 29 0.24 -10.51 -9.85
N ALA A 30 -0.46 -9.49 -10.35
CA ALA A 30 0.08 -8.57 -11.36
C ALA A 30 1.30 -7.78 -10.87
N ILE A 31 1.33 -7.39 -9.58
CA ILE A 31 2.51 -6.75 -8.99
C ILE A 31 3.66 -7.75 -8.88
N MET A 32 3.39 -8.96 -8.38
CA MET A 32 4.41 -10.01 -8.24
C MET A 32 5.03 -10.41 -9.59
N ASP A 33 4.23 -10.58 -10.63
CA ASP A 33 4.71 -10.85 -12.01
C ASP A 33 5.58 -9.71 -12.53
N THR A 34 5.21 -8.46 -12.23
CA THR A 34 6.01 -7.28 -12.61
C THR A 34 7.38 -7.31 -11.92
N VAL A 35 7.42 -7.63 -10.62
CA VAL A 35 8.66 -7.74 -9.85
C VAL A 35 9.54 -8.86 -10.39
N ALA A 36 8.97 -10.04 -10.65
CA ALA A 36 9.68 -11.19 -11.21
C ALA A 36 10.28 -10.86 -12.58
N SER A 37 9.51 -10.21 -13.46
CA SER A 37 9.97 -9.78 -14.79
C SER A 37 11.10 -8.75 -14.71
N TYR A 38 11.00 -7.77 -13.82
CA TYR A 38 12.05 -6.79 -13.57
C TYR A 38 13.33 -7.46 -13.07
N THR A 39 13.23 -8.33 -12.08
CA THR A 39 14.36 -9.09 -11.53
C THR A 39 15.06 -9.94 -12.59
N ALA A 40 14.30 -10.64 -13.43
CA ALA A 40 14.84 -11.43 -14.52
C ALA A 40 15.63 -10.56 -15.51
N SER A 41 15.11 -9.37 -15.84
CA SER A 41 15.77 -8.41 -16.73
C SER A 41 17.07 -7.87 -16.15
N VAL A 42 17.09 -7.50 -14.85
CA VAL A 42 18.29 -7.03 -14.15
C VAL A 42 19.36 -8.11 -14.11
N LYS A 43 18.98 -9.35 -13.77
CA LYS A 43 19.92 -10.50 -13.77
C LYS A 43 20.49 -10.79 -15.17
N ALA A 44 19.67 -10.69 -16.21
CA ALA A 44 20.12 -10.88 -17.58
C ALA A 44 21.13 -9.79 -18.00
N TYR A 45 20.84 -8.53 -17.66
CA TYR A 45 21.74 -7.40 -17.93
C TYR A 45 23.07 -7.56 -17.18
N ALA A 46 23.05 -7.89 -15.90
CA ALA A 46 24.24 -8.11 -15.08
C ALA A 46 25.16 -9.20 -15.67
N ARG A 47 24.59 -10.30 -16.20
CA ARG A 47 25.36 -11.35 -16.89
C ARG A 47 26.01 -10.86 -18.18
N LEU A 48 25.33 -9.98 -18.92
CA LEU A 48 25.86 -9.45 -20.19
C LEU A 48 26.92 -8.36 -19.98
N SER A 49 26.75 -7.52 -18.95
CA SER A 49 27.67 -6.43 -18.64
C SER A 49 28.95 -6.88 -17.93
N GLY A 50 28.95 -8.08 -17.33
CA GLY A 50 30.07 -8.58 -16.54
C GLY A 50 30.29 -7.81 -15.22
N ASP A 51 29.29 -7.02 -14.77
CA ASP A 51 29.38 -6.21 -13.56
C ASP A 51 29.09 -7.06 -12.31
N PRO A 52 30.09 -7.33 -11.46
CA PRO A 52 29.92 -8.19 -10.28
C PRO A 52 29.04 -7.54 -9.20
N GLU A 53 28.93 -6.21 -9.12
CA GLU A 53 28.12 -5.54 -8.12
C GLU A 53 26.62 -5.72 -8.40
N GLN A 54 26.24 -5.78 -9.66
CA GLN A 54 24.85 -6.05 -10.06
C GLN A 54 24.41 -7.51 -9.85
N HIS A 55 25.37 -8.45 -9.69
CA HIS A 55 25.04 -9.85 -9.34
C HIS A 55 24.52 -10.00 -7.90
N ASN A 56 24.81 -9.06 -7.02
CA ASN A 56 24.44 -9.07 -5.61
C ASN A 56 23.09 -8.38 -5.30
N ILE A 57 22.34 -7.97 -6.32
CA ILE A 57 20.97 -7.49 -6.11
C ILE A 57 20.15 -8.70 -5.66
N HIS A 58 19.85 -8.75 -4.36
CA HIS A 58 18.93 -9.71 -3.79
C HIS A 58 17.49 -9.22 -3.99
N PRO A 59 16.76 -9.74 -4.96
CA PRO A 59 15.41 -9.25 -5.31
C PRO A 59 14.42 -9.37 -4.16
N GLY A 60 14.60 -10.35 -3.27
CA GLY A 60 13.76 -10.53 -2.07
C GLY A 60 13.76 -9.32 -1.12
N HIS A 61 14.73 -8.40 -1.25
CA HIS A 61 14.73 -7.14 -0.51
C HIS A 61 13.99 -6.00 -1.22
N MET A 62 13.69 -6.16 -2.52
CA MET A 62 13.05 -5.11 -3.32
C MET A 62 11.53 -5.15 -3.24
N PHE A 63 10.94 -6.29 -2.95
CA PHE A 63 9.49 -6.43 -2.81
C PHE A 63 9.13 -7.29 -1.61
N SER A 64 8.21 -6.78 -0.80
CA SER A 64 7.62 -7.51 0.31
C SER A 64 6.10 -7.50 0.19
N LEU A 65 5.49 -8.67 0.28
CA LEU A 65 4.04 -8.84 0.40
C LEU A 65 3.70 -9.07 1.88
N ALA A 66 3.03 -8.10 2.50
CA ALA A 66 2.49 -8.25 3.84
C ALA A 66 1.06 -8.79 3.76
N VAL A 67 0.85 -10.00 4.23
CA VAL A 67 -0.46 -10.69 4.19
C VAL A 67 -1.11 -10.61 5.57
N PRO A 68 -2.24 -9.91 5.73
CA PRO A 68 -2.99 -9.94 6.98
C PRO A 68 -3.50 -11.35 7.29
N CYS A 69 -3.31 -11.86 8.51
CA CYS A 69 -3.77 -13.20 8.90
C CYS A 69 -5.28 -13.41 8.69
N ILE A 70 -6.07 -12.34 8.76
CA ILE A 70 -7.53 -12.38 8.59
C ILE A 70 -8.00 -12.84 7.21
N VAL A 71 -7.15 -12.77 6.18
CA VAL A 71 -7.47 -13.27 4.84
C VAL A 71 -7.17 -14.75 4.68
N LEU A 72 -6.58 -15.37 5.70
CA LEU A 72 -6.21 -16.78 5.75
C LEU A 72 -7.28 -17.62 6.48
N GLY A 73 -8.55 -17.41 6.16
CA GLY A 73 -9.71 -18.05 6.82
C GLY A 73 -9.90 -19.52 6.53
N THR A 74 -9.10 -20.15 5.67
CA THR A 74 -9.21 -21.57 5.31
C THR A 74 -7.84 -22.21 5.14
N PRO A 75 -7.70 -23.55 5.35
CA PRO A 75 -6.47 -24.26 5.03
C PRO A 75 -6.04 -24.09 3.56
N ALA A 76 -7.02 -23.93 2.67
CA ALA A 76 -6.76 -23.71 1.24
C ALA A 76 -6.12 -22.34 0.96
N SER A 77 -6.49 -21.29 1.72
CA SER A 77 -5.85 -19.96 1.58
C SER A 77 -4.41 -19.98 2.08
N ILE A 78 -4.14 -20.66 3.20
CA ILE A 78 -2.78 -20.85 3.72
C ILE A 78 -1.92 -21.60 2.70
N LYS A 79 -2.41 -22.74 2.20
CA LYS A 79 -1.69 -23.53 1.19
C LYS A 79 -1.42 -22.76 -0.11
N ARG A 80 -2.34 -21.86 -0.53
CA ARG A 80 -2.08 -20.95 -1.67
C ARG A 80 -0.96 -19.98 -1.36
N LEU A 81 -0.95 -19.41 -0.17
CA LEU A 81 0.10 -18.50 0.26
C LEU A 81 1.47 -19.18 0.28
N SER A 82 1.57 -20.39 0.86
CA SER A 82 2.81 -21.19 0.86
C SER A 82 3.30 -21.48 -0.54
N ARG A 83 2.39 -21.83 -1.47
CA ARG A 83 2.76 -22.01 -2.88
C ARG A 83 3.27 -20.73 -3.53
N ALA A 84 2.62 -19.59 -3.28
CA ALA A 84 3.07 -18.29 -3.78
C ALA A 84 4.44 -17.92 -3.18
N ALA A 85 4.65 -18.14 -1.87
CA ALA A 85 5.93 -17.91 -1.22
C ALA A 85 7.05 -18.73 -1.85
N ASN A 86 6.82 -20.02 -2.09
CA ASN A 86 7.79 -20.89 -2.75
C ASN A 86 8.05 -20.49 -4.21
N HIS A 87 7.00 -20.09 -4.95
CA HIS A 87 7.12 -19.68 -6.35
C HIS A 87 7.94 -18.39 -6.50
N PHE A 88 7.70 -17.41 -5.63
CA PHE A 88 8.35 -16.10 -5.68
C PHE A 88 9.53 -15.94 -4.72
N ALA A 89 9.99 -17.01 -4.06
CA ALA A 89 11.04 -16.96 -3.03
C ALA A 89 12.35 -16.25 -3.46
N ARG A 90 12.61 -16.20 -4.78
CA ARG A 90 13.79 -15.52 -5.34
C ARG A 90 13.56 -14.04 -5.63
N ASP A 91 12.31 -13.62 -5.72
CA ASP A 91 11.93 -12.32 -6.28
C ASP A 91 11.16 -11.45 -5.28
N ALA A 92 10.58 -12.06 -4.24
CA ALA A 92 9.78 -11.39 -3.23
C ALA A 92 9.92 -12.03 -1.85
N SER A 93 9.77 -11.21 -0.80
CA SER A 93 9.55 -11.68 0.56
C SER A 93 8.07 -11.68 0.86
N ILE A 94 7.53 -12.80 1.35
CA ILE A 94 6.14 -12.86 1.83
C ILE A 94 6.16 -13.02 3.34
N VAL A 95 5.49 -12.11 4.03
CA VAL A 95 5.35 -12.14 5.49
C VAL A 95 3.86 -12.10 5.85
N VAL A 96 3.48 -12.87 6.86
CA VAL A 96 2.14 -12.79 7.43
C VAL A 96 2.17 -11.81 8.60
N LEU A 97 1.17 -10.96 8.70
CA LEU A 97 0.95 -10.11 9.88
C LEU A 97 -0.14 -10.75 10.74
N ASP A 98 0.16 -10.97 12.01
CA ASP A 98 -0.81 -11.45 12.99
C ASP A 98 -1.89 -10.39 13.29
N LYS A 99 -2.85 -10.71 14.15
CA LYS A 99 -3.92 -9.78 14.55
C LYS A 99 -3.44 -8.52 15.25
N ASN A 100 -2.20 -8.49 15.73
CA ASN A 100 -1.56 -7.33 16.37
C ASN A 100 -0.63 -6.59 15.41
N GLY A 101 -0.51 -7.04 14.16
CA GLY A 101 0.38 -6.47 13.15
C GLY A 101 1.84 -6.90 13.28
N LEU A 102 2.13 -7.93 14.05
CA LEU A 102 3.47 -8.50 14.19
C LEU A 102 3.75 -9.48 13.05
N LYS A 103 5.00 -9.51 12.59
CA LYS A 103 5.41 -10.45 11.53
C LYS A 103 5.46 -11.88 12.07
N ILE A 104 4.90 -12.80 11.29
CA ILE A 104 5.03 -14.25 11.44
C ILE A 104 5.91 -14.73 10.29
N GLU A 105 7.06 -15.31 10.61
CA GLU A 105 8.02 -15.79 9.60
C GLU A 105 7.65 -17.18 9.10
N ASP A 106 7.24 -18.08 10.00
CA ASP A 106 6.76 -19.41 9.66
C ASP A 106 5.24 -19.46 9.78
N PHE A 107 4.57 -19.51 8.63
CA PHE A 107 3.13 -19.47 8.56
C PHE A 107 2.49 -20.74 7.98
N ASP A 108 3.27 -21.78 7.67
CA ASP A 108 2.76 -23.03 7.09
C ASP A 108 1.81 -23.76 8.06
N ASP A 109 2.09 -23.67 9.36
CA ASP A 109 1.30 -24.26 10.44
C ASP A 109 0.30 -23.29 11.10
N LEU A 110 0.09 -22.10 10.51
CA LEU A 110 -0.87 -21.15 11.05
C LEU A 110 -2.29 -21.75 11.04
N PRO A 111 -3.04 -21.63 12.15
CA PRO A 111 -4.45 -21.98 12.14
C PRO A 111 -5.22 -20.98 11.25
N PRO A 112 -6.23 -21.44 10.50
CA PRO A 112 -7.11 -20.55 9.76
C PRO A 112 -7.76 -19.52 10.67
N TRP A 113 -7.87 -18.28 10.19
CA TRP A 113 -8.58 -17.21 10.90
C TRP A 113 -10.04 -17.59 11.17
N GLN A 114 -10.47 -17.51 12.43
CA GLN A 114 -11.80 -17.86 12.89
C GLN A 114 -12.52 -16.66 13.54
N GLY A 115 -11.93 -15.48 13.49
CA GLY A 115 -12.50 -14.29 14.11
C GLY A 115 -13.83 -13.85 13.48
N ASP A 116 -14.73 -13.36 14.30
CA ASP A 116 -15.97 -12.74 13.85
C ASP A 116 -15.73 -11.38 13.15
N SER A 117 -16.80 -10.68 12.77
CA SER A 117 -16.70 -9.38 12.10
C SER A 117 -16.04 -8.29 12.96
N ASN A 118 -16.26 -8.31 14.28
CA ASN A 118 -15.66 -7.33 15.21
C ASN A 118 -14.19 -7.63 15.43
N GLU A 119 -13.82 -8.88 15.65
CA GLU A 119 -12.43 -9.32 15.77
C GLU A 119 -11.65 -9.05 14.48
N THR A 120 -12.29 -9.26 13.32
CA THR A 120 -11.71 -8.94 12.01
C THR A 120 -11.47 -7.44 11.85
N ALA A 121 -12.44 -6.60 12.26
CA ALA A 121 -12.28 -5.14 12.22
C ALA A 121 -11.15 -4.67 13.14
N GLN A 122 -11.07 -5.23 14.36
CA GLN A 122 -10.02 -4.91 15.33
C GLN A 122 -8.63 -5.36 14.83
N ALA A 123 -8.51 -6.55 14.28
CA ALA A 123 -7.26 -7.03 13.71
C ALA A 123 -6.80 -6.16 12.55
N LEU A 124 -7.70 -5.77 11.62
CA LEU A 124 -7.38 -4.83 10.54
C LEU A 124 -6.87 -3.48 11.07
N HIS A 125 -7.50 -2.97 12.11
CA HIS A 125 -7.09 -1.73 12.77
C HIS A 125 -5.65 -1.84 13.30
N GLN A 126 -5.33 -2.90 14.06
CA GLN A 126 -3.98 -3.14 14.61
C GLN A 126 -2.93 -3.32 13.51
N ILE A 127 -3.26 -4.09 12.47
CA ILE A 127 -2.37 -4.30 11.32
C ILE A 127 -2.07 -2.96 10.63
N ARG A 128 -3.08 -2.12 10.35
CA ARG A 128 -2.88 -0.80 9.72
C ARG A 128 -2.05 0.14 10.61
N GLN A 129 -2.23 0.06 11.92
CA GLN A 129 -1.45 0.82 12.89
C GLN A 129 0.03 0.38 12.88
N ALA A 130 0.31 -0.89 12.68
CA ALA A 130 1.66 -1.44 12.65
C ALA A 130 2.39 -1.19 11.32
N LEU A 131 1.68 -1.16 10.19
CA LEU A 131 2.28 -1.05 8.84
C LEU A 131 3.30 0.08 8.66
N PRO A 132 3.14 1.30 9.23
CA PRO A 132 4.13 2.37 9.10
C PRO A 132 5.51 2.06 9.70
N GLN A 133 5.62 1.03 10.54
CA GLN A 133 6.92 0.58 11.08
C GLN A 133 7.77 -0.15 10.02
N TYR A 134 7.12 -0.63 8.95
CA TYR A 134 7.73 -1.44 7.91
C TYR A 134 7.98 -0.69 6.61
N CYS A 135 7.70 0.62 6.54
CA CYS A 135 7.89 1.42 5.34
C CYS A 135 8.34 2.85 5.68
N ASP A 136 9.09 3.48 4.76
CA ASP A 136 9.58 4.85 4.91
C ASP A 136 8.59 5.88 4.39
N ALA A 137 7.72 5.51 3.47
CA ALA A 137 6.67 6.34 2.91
C ALA A 137 5.46 5.49 2.53
N ARG A 138 4.29 6.10 2.36
CA ARG A 138 3.08 5.42 1.92
C ARG A 138 2.46 6.10 0.71
N LEU A 139 2.05 5.27 -0.26
CA LEU A 139 1.17 5.67 -1.34
C LEU A 139 -0.24 5.15 -1.08
N LEU A 140 -1.22 6.04 -1.13
CA LEU A 140 -2.64 5.71 -1.12
C LEU A 140 -3.20 5.81 -2.54
N ILE A 141 -3.86 4.75 -3.00
CA ILE A 141 -4.47 4.68 -4.33
C ILE A 141 -5.77 3.89 -4.28
N GLY A 142 -6.84 4.42 -4.87
CA GLY A 142 -8.14 3.77 -4.89
C GLY A 142 -8.76 3.59 -3.51
N GLY A 143 -9.11 2.38 -3.18
CA GLY A 143 -9.72 2.00 -1.89
C GLY A 143 -11.24 2.02 -1.89
N LYS A 144 -11.84 1.24 -1.00
CA LYS A 144 -13.29 1.07 -0.87
C LYS A 144 -13.90 2.28 -0.17
N THR A 145 -14.99 2.80 -0.71
CA THR A 145 -15.69 4.01 -0.19
C THR A 145 -16.96 3.68 0.60
N GLN A 146 -17.54 2.50 0.41
CA GLN A 146 -18.77 2.06 1.05
C GLN A 146 -18.48 0.95 2.06
N ARG A 147 -19.25 0.93 3.15
CA ARG A 147 -19.14 -0.09 4.20
C ARG A 147 -19.62 -1.45 3.70
N LYS A 148 -19.01 -2.51 4.20
CA LYS A 148 -19.47 -3.88 3.96
C LYS A 148 -20.86 -4.08 4.55
N SER A 149 -21.77 -4.63 3.74
CA SER A 149 -23.13 -4.97 4.09
C SER A 149 -23.60 -6.19 3.27
N GLU A 150 -24.80 -6.68 3.53
CA GLU A 150 -25.39 -7.74 2.69
C GLU A 150 -25.49 -7.33 1.21
N ASN A 151 -25.84 -6.06 0.96
CA ASN A 151 -25.95 -5.51 -0.39
C ASN A 151 -24.60 -5.07 -0.98
N ASN A 152 -23.54 -5.00 -0.18
CA ASN A 152 -22.19 -4.63 -0.60
C ASN A 152 -21.15 -5.54 0.10
N PRO A 153 -21.01 -6.79 -0.32
CA PRO A 153 -20.11 -7.76 0.31
C PRO A 153 -18.63 -7.37 0.17
N ASP A 154 -18.30 -6.55 -0.84
CA ASP A 154 -16.95 -6.07 -1.11
C ASP A 154 -16.62 -4.73 -0.43
N GLY A 155 -17.48 -4.21 0.42
CA GLY A 155 -17.29 -2.98 1.16
C GLY A 155 -16.11 -3.03 2.14
N TYR A 156 -15.77 -1.86 2.73
CA TYR A 156 -14.74 -1.80 3.79
C TYR A 156 -15.27 -2.37 5.10
N ILE A 157 -14.37 -2.87 5.94
CA ILE A 157 -14.64 -3.35 7.30
C ILE A 157 -14.03 -2.34 8.27
N GLY A 158 -14.78 -1.97 9.32
CA GLY A 158 -14.37 -0.99 10.32
C GLY A 158 -15.34 0.19 10.39
N ASN A 159 -14.92 1.26 11.06
CA ASN A 159 -15.75 2.45 11.28
C ASN A 159 -15.76 3.39 10.07
N PHE A 160 -14.70 3.38 9.26
CA PHE A 160 -14.53 4.19 8.04
C PHE A 160 -13.55 3.52 7.08
N PRO A 161 -13.36 4.03 5.83
CA PRO A 161 -12.50 3.41 4.84
C PRO A 161 -11.08 3.15 5.32
N GLY A 162 -10.58 1.94 5.09
CA GLY A 162 -9.26 1.52 5.54
C GLY A 162 -8.11 2.40 5.04
N ILE A 163 -8.24 2.97 3.85
CA ILE A 163 -7.28 3.96 3.29
C ILE A 163 -7.15 5.19 4.19
N VAL A 164 -8.25 5.67 4.79
CA VAL A 164 -8.22 6.82 5.72
C VAL A 164 -7.53 6.44 7.04
N GLU A 165 -7.77 5.23 7.52
CA GLU A 165 -7.04 4.68 8.68
C GLU A 165 -5.55 4.57 8.41
N GLU A 166 -5.16 4.07 7.24
CA GLU A 166 -3.77 3.99 6.80
C GLU A 166 -3.10 5.36 6.69
N ALA A 167 -3.82 6.37 6.17
CA ALA A 167 -3.35 7.76 6.15
C ALA A 167 -3.04 8.26 7.56
N LEU A 168 -4.00 8.10 8.48
CA LEU A 168 -3.89 8.56 9.86
C LEU A 168 -2.65 7.96 10.55
N TYR A 169 -2.48 6.64 10.49
CA TYR A 169 -1.34 5.98 11.13
C TYR A 169 -0.01 6.31 10.47
N THR A 170 0.01 6.50 9.15
CA THR A 170 1.21 6.95 8.44
C THR A 170 1.67 8.33 8.93
N LEU A 171 0.74 9.27 9.06
CA LEU A 171 1.02 10.62 9.54
C LEU A 171 1.40 10.64 11.03
N ARG A 172 0.73 9.86 11.89
CA ARG A 172 1.10 9.68 13.30
C ARG A 172 2.52 9.13 13.46
N ALA A 173 2.93 8.23 12.58
CA ALA A 173 4.29 7.69 12.53
C ALA A 173 5.30 8.66 11.89
N ASN A 174 4.89 9.87 11.56
CA ASN A 174 5.73 10.90 10.96
C ASN A 174 6.33 10.49 9.59
N ARG A 175 5.61 9.66 8.81
CA ARG A 175 6.05 9.19 7.48
C ARG A 175 5.43 10.04 6.36
N PRO A 176 6.16 10.25 5.24
CA PRO A 176 5.62 10.87 4.04
C PRO A 176 4.38 10.13 3.51
N LEU A 177 3.36 10.89 3.10
CA LEU A 177 2.11 10.37 2.58
C LEU A 177 1.84 10.92 1.18
N PHE A 178 1.81 10.04 0.19
CA PHE A 178 1.45 10.33 -1.20
C PHE A 178 -0.01 9.88 -1.44
N ILE A 179 -0.85 10.76 -2.02
CA ILE A 179 -2.28 10.48 -2.24
C ILE A 179 -2.59 10.58 -3.73
N ALA A 180 -2.82 9.42 -4.37
CA ALA A 180 -3.19 9.32 -5.79
C ALA A 180 -4.71 9.41 -5.96
N GLY A 181 -5.30 10.59 -5.76
CA GLY A 181 -6.74 10.83 -5.84
C GLY A 181 -7.33 10.63 -7.23
N GLY A 182 -6.57 10.90 -8.29
CA GLY A 182 -7.02 10.74 -9.68
C GLY A 182 -7.45 9.31 -10.05
N PHE A 183 -7.03 8.31 -9.28
CA PHE A 183 -7.46 6.91 -9.44
C PHE A 183 -8.77 6.60 -8.70
N GLY A 184 -9.43 7.59 -8.11
CA GLY A 184 -10.74 7.44 -7.48
C GLY A 184 -10.69 6.77 -6.11
N GLY A 185 -11.85 6.23 -5.69
CA GLY A 185 -12.00 5.50 -4.43
C GLY A 185 -11.83 6.35 -3.18
N ALA A 186 -11.47 5.73 -2.07
CA ALA A 186 -11.27 6.42 -0.79
C ALA A 186 -10.06 7.36 -0.80
N ALA A 187 -9.07 7.17 -1.70
CA ALA A 187 -7.98 8.11 -1.90
C ALA A 187 -8.47 9.44 -2.49
N ALA A 188 -9.40 9.41 -3.47
CA ALA A 188 -10.03 10.61 -4.00
C ALA A 188 -10.87 11.34 -2.94
N LEU A 189 -11.62 10.58 -2.14
CA LEU A 189 -12.39 11.11 -1.03
C LEU A 189 -11.49 11.85 -0.04
N LEU A 190 -10.40 11.23 0.40
CA LEU A 190 -9.42 11.84 1.31
C LEU A 190 -8.79 13.09 0.70
N ALA A 191 -8.40 13.04 -0.58
CA ALA A 191 -7.83 14.20 -1.28
C ALA A 191 -8.81 15.39 -1.31
N ARG A 192 -10.11 15.16 -1.54
CA ARG A 192 -11.15 16.20 -1.46
C ARG A 192 -11.28 16.80 -0.06
N GLU A 193 -11.32 15.95 0.97
CA GLU A 193 -11.39 16.39 2.36
C GLU A 193 -10.20 17.29 2.77
N LEU A 194 -9.04 17.02 2.19
CA LEU A 194 -7.82 17.83 2.40
C LEU A 194 -7.75 19.07 1.49
N GLY A 195 -8.75 19.31 0.61
CA GLY A 195 -8.75 20.43 -0.32
C GLY A 195 -7.72 20.32 -1.46
N LEU A 196 -7.18 19.12 -1.71
CA LEU A 196 -6.12 18.88 -2.70
C LEU A 196 -6.66 18.66 -4.12
N GLY A 197 -7.91 18.23 -4.24
CA GLY A 197 -8.56 17.93 -5.53
C GLY A 197 -10.08 18.02 -5.40
N PRO A 198 -10.65 19.25 -5.36
CA PRO A 198 -12.08 19.45 -5.11
C PRO A 198 -12.97 18.80 -6.19
N ASP A 199 -12.46 18.70 -7.42
CA ASP A 199 -13.17 18.17 -8.58
C ASP A 199 -12.98 16.65 -8.78
N LEU A 200 -12.25 15.98 -7.90
CA LEU A 200 -12.06 14.53 -7.99
C LEU A 200 -13.41 13.81 -7.84
N PRO A 201 -13.69 12.80 -8.70
CA PRO A 201 -14.97 12.10 -8.67
C PRO A 201 -15.05 11.22 -7.42
N VAL A 202 -16.05 11.52 -6.59
CA VAL A 202 -16.40 10.70 -5.40
C VAL A 202 -17.90 10.43 -5.48
N PRO A 203 -18.33 9.15 -5.32
CA PRO A 203 -19.73 8.80 -5.33
C PRO A 203 -20.53 9.56 -4.25
N PRO A 204 -21.69 10.17 -4.57
CA PRO A 204 -22.48 10.94 -3.61
C PRO A 204 -22.91 10.11 -2.39
N GLU A 205 -23.23 8.83 -2.58
CA GLU A 205 -23.59 7.90 -1.52
C GLU A 205 -22.45 7.68 -0.52
N ALA A 206 -21.20 7.65 -1.00
CA ALA A 206 -20.03 7.54 -0.12
C ALA A 206 -19.88 8.79 0.76
N LEU A 207 -20.12 9.97 0.22
CA LEU A 207 -20.10 11.21 0.99
C LEU A 207 -21.23 11.25 2.04
N ALA A 208 -22.43 10.79 1.68
CA ALA A 208 -23.57 10.74 2.60
C ALA A 208 -23.32 9.80 3.79
N GLU A 209 -22.79 8.61 3.54
CA GLU A 209 -22.46 7.61 4.57
C GLU A 209 -21.39 8.13 5.54
N ILE A 210 -20.32 8.68 5.00
CA ILE A 210 -19.16 9.12 5.77
C ILE A 210 -19.47 10.37 6.60
N ASN A 211 -20.26 11.30 6.08
CA ASN A 211 -20.64 12.52 6.80
C ASN A 211 -21.47 12.26 8.06
N GLN A 212 -22.07 11.07 8.21
CA GLN A 212 -22.78 10.64 9.40
C GLN A 212 -21.89 9.91 10.42
N CYS A 213 -20.62 9.66 10.10
CA CYS A 213 -19.70 8.90 10.95
C CYS A 213 -18.80 9.85 11.77
N ASP A 214 -19.06 9.97 13.07
CA ASP A 214 -18.26 10.81 13.98
C ASP A 214 -16.78 10.37 14.05
N ALA A 215 -16.54 9.06 14.00
CA ALA A 215 -15.16 8.53 14.02
C ALA A 215 -14.38 8.97 12.77
N TYR A 216 -15.04 8.97 11.61
CA TYR A 216 -14.43 9.46 10.37
C TYR A 216 -14.11 10.95 10.48
N ARG A 217 -15.06 11.78 10.92
CA ARG A 217 -14.82 13.25 11.05
C ARG A 217 -13.64 13.54 11.96
N LYS A 218 -13.55 12.89 13.12
CA LYS A 218 -12.39 13.02 14.01
C LYS A 218 -11.08 12.62 13.35
N ALA A 219 -11.09 11.51 12.59
CA ALA A 219 -9.91 11.07 11.87
C ALA A 219 -9.48 12.08 10.80
N ILE A 220 -10.42 12.65 10.03
CA ILE A 220 -10.15 13.67 9.03
C ILE A 220 -9.60 14.96 9.65
N ASP A 221 -10.17 15.43 10.75
CA ASP A 221 -9.68 16.62 11.45
C ASP A 221 -8.23 16.40 11.94
N GLU A 222 -7.91 15.24 12.46
CA GLU A 222 -6.55 14.91 12.87
C GLU A 222 -5.62 14.81 11.66
N ILE A 223 -6.05 14.16 10.57
CA ILE A 223 -5.27 14.10 9.33
C ILE A 223 -4.99 15.51 8.79
N LYS A 224 -5.97 16.41 8.76
CA LYS A 224 -5.79 17.81 8.34
C LYS A 224 -4.73 18.54 9.15
N ASN A 225 -4.68 18.27 10.46
CA ASN A 225 -3.68 18.88 11.34
C ASN A 225 -2.27 18.32 11.17
N LEU A 226 -2.15 17.04 10.79
CA LEU A 226 -0.87 16.34 10.64
C LEU A 226 -0.32 16.40 9.22
N PHE A 227 -1.19 16.62 8.22
CA PHE A 227 -0.81 16.53 6.83
C PHE A 227 0.00 17.75 6.39
N ASP A 228 1.20 17.48 5.90
CA ASP A 228 2.09 18.47 5.28
C ASP A 228 2.67 17.83 3.99
N TYR A 229 2.24 18.36 2.85
CA TYR A 229 2.68 17.85 1.55
C TYR A 229 4.20 18.06 1.31
N THR A 230 4.82 19.05 1.95
CA THR A 230 6.25 19.29 1.77
C THR A 230 7.11 18.12 2.24
N ARG A 231 6.56 17.31 3.12
CA ARG A 231 7.21 16.08 3.62
C ARG A 231 7.29 14.97 2.56
N THR A 232 6.61 15.11 1.44
CA THR A 232 6.76 14.20 0.29
C THR A 232 8.00 14.50 -0.55
N GLY A 233 8.71 15.61 -0.29
CA GLY A 233 9.82 16.10 -1.12
C GLY A 233 9.39 16.73 -2.44
N LEU A 234 8.09 16.88 -2.68
CA LEU A 234 7.52 17.51 -3.86
C LEU A 234 7.25 19.00 -3.61
N ASN A 235 7.35 19.81 -4.65
CA ASN A 235 6.81 21.16 -4.64
C ASN A 235 5.28 21.13 -4.80
N ASN A 236 4.63 22.29 -4.65
CA ASN A 236 3.18 22.39 -4.68
C ASN A 236 2.55 21.93 -6.00
N ASP A 237 3.17 22.25 -7.15
CA ASP A 237 2.63 21.92 -8.46
C ASP A 237 2.77 20.42 -8.74
N ASP A 238 3.92 19.83 -8.45
CA ASP A 238 4.15 18.39 -8.53
C ASP A 238 3.17 17.63 -7.61
N HIS A 239 2.95 18.14 -6.40
CA HIS A 239 2.03 17.51 -5.45
C HIS A 239 0.58 17.54 -5.96
N ARG A 240 0.12 18.70 -6.48
CA ARG A 240 -1.20 18.80 -7.11
C ARG A 240 -1.34 17.86 -8.31
N HIS A 241 -0.29 17.77 -9.14
CA HIS A 241 -0.28 16.88 -10.29
C HIS A 241 -0.35 15.41 -9.84
N LEU A 242 0.40 15.03 -8.81
CA LEU A 242 0.37 13.69 -8.22
C LEU A 242 -1.05 13.32 -7.75
N VAL A 243 -1.74 14.24 -7.07
CA VAL A 243 -3.09 14.00 -6.54
C VAL A 243 -4.12 13.79 -7.65
N THR A 244 -3.98 14.50 -8.78
CA THR A 244 -5.01 14.57 -9.83
C THR A 244 -4.73 13.70 -11.05
N THR A 245 -3.48 13.30 -11.29
CA THR A 245 -3.14 12.47 -12.46
C THR A 245 -3.85 11.12 -12.43
N GLN A 246 -4.26 10.66 -13.62
CA GLN A 246 -4.80 9.32 -13.86
C GLN A 246 -3.81 8.42 -14.61
N ARG A 247 -2.58 8.91 -14.81
CA ARG A 247 -1.53 8.19 -15.53
C ARG A 247 -0.55 7.57 -14.56
N ALA A 248 -0.48 6.25 -14.55
CA ALA A 248 0.38 5.51 -13.63
C ALA A 248 1.86 5.85 -13.79
N SER A 249 2.32 6.12 -15.01
CA SER A 249 3.71 6.53 -15.29
C SER A 249 4.05 7.89 -14.70
N GLU A 250 3.16 8.89 -14.80
CA GLU A 250 3.35 10.19 -14.18
C GLU A 250 3.37 10.08 -12.66
N LEU A 251 2.42 9.32 -12.09
CA LEU A 251 2.37 9.04 -10.65
C LEU A 251 3.69 8.43 -10.16
N GLY A 252 4.19 7.40 -10.84
CA GLY A 252 5.45 6.76 -10.48
C GLY A 252 6.65 7.70 -10.55
N ALA A 253 6.74 8.53 -11.59
CA ALA A 253 7.81 9.51 -11.75
C ALA A 253 7.79 10.58 -10.64
N LEU A 254 6.61 11.06 -10.26
CA LEU A 254 6.45 12.05 -9.19
C LEU A 254 6.82 11.46 -7.81
N ILE A 255 6.42 10.23 -7.52
CA ILE A 255 6.82 9.55 -6.28
C ILE A 255 8.34 9.38 -6.23
N ALA A 256 8.96 8.89 -7.31
CA ALA A 256 10.41 8.74 -7.39
C ALA A 256 11.14 10.07 -7.19
N LYS A 257 10.65 11.16 -7.81
CA LYS A 257 11.16 12.51 -7.61
C LYS A 257 11.10 12.95 -6.14
N GLY A 258 9.96 12.76 -5.50
CA GLY A 258 9.75 13.12 -4.10
C GLY A 258 10.70 12.35 -3.17
N LEU A 259 10.75 11.03 -3.29
CA LEU A 259 11.61 10.17 -2.47
C LEU A 259 13.10 10.49 -2.66
N SER A 260 13.55 10.76 -3.90
CA SER A 260 14.93 11.17 -4.18
C SER A 260 15.29 12.49 -3.50
N SER A 261 14.37 13.46 -3.49
CA SER A 261 14.57 14.74 -2.80
C SER A 261 14.72 14.58 -1.28
N LEU A 262 13.99 13.62 -0.67
CA LEU A 262 14.09 13.32 0.75
C LEU A 262 15.43 12.64 1.11
N SER A 263 15.92 11.73 0.27
CA SER A 263 17.19 11.04 0.52
C SER A 263 18.39 12.01 0.53
N VAL A 264 18.40 12.98 -0.40
CA VAL A 264 19.44 14.02 -0.45
C VAL A 264 19.43 14.91 0.80
N GLN A 265 18.25 15.25 1.32
CA GLN A 265 18.12 16.06 2.55
C GLN A 265 18.65 15.34 3.79
N HIS A 266 18.53 14.02 3.87
CA HIS A 266 19.07 13.22 4.98
C HIS A 266 20.58 13.10 4.89
N SER A 267 21.14 12.93 3.70
CA SER A 267 22.59 12.84 3.49
C SER A 267 23.36 14.14 3.79
N ASN A 268 22.71 15.30 3.68
CA ASN A 268 23.31 16.61 3.96
C ASN A 268 23.21 17.03 5.45
N LYS A 269 22.55 16.25 6.30
CA LYS A 269 22.40 16.52 7.75
C LYS A 269 23.27 15.63 8.64
N GLY A 270 23.98 14.68 8.08
CA GLY A 270 24.95 13.79 8.75
C GLY A 270 26.36 14.22 8.47
#